data_10b72b1813f96c67a8fdebec533bd98b
#
_entry.id   10b72b1813f96c67a8fdebec533bd98b
#
_cell.length_a   1.000
_cell.length_b   1.000
_cell.length_c   1.000
_cell.angle_alpha   90.00
_cell.angle_beta   90.00
_cell.angle_gamma   90.00
#
_symmetry.space_group_name_H-M   'P 1'
#
loop_
_entity.id
_entity.type
_entity.pdbx_description
1 polymer ?
#
loop_
_entity_poly.entity_id
_entity_poly.type
_entity_poly.pdbx_seq_one_letter_code
_entity_poly.pdbx_strand_id
1 'polypeptide(L)'
;MIEVWFVALAAMGGSAQTKDTIPFMITGNDFGSLHTRRFEQHDEGPRDTEEPLGQMLLEHDDRARHHTAGVTSILPLPVPMVDDAPVLLTGSYDEGLRVYHATRRGEVLAEECLGGGVWRLQLLHSTETGSAGSEPVKRSFLVLASCMHAGSRVVRVTQTQEGQTSEWGIEVLAEFTEHESMNYASAVWRGSKAETADAASELVCVSSSFYDRRVCVWRVQV
;
A
#
# COMPACT_ATOMS: atom_id res chain seq x y z
N MET A 1 -25.72 -4.21 -7.37
CA MET A 1 -24.99 -2.92 -7.34
C MET A 1 -23.61 -3.25 -6.82
N ILE A 2 -22.54 -2.77 -7.44
CA ILE A 2 -21.16 -2.96 -6.94
C ILE A 2 -20.83 -1.73 -6.11
N GLU A 3 -20.40 -1.95 -4.87
CA GLU A 3 -20.03 -0.88 -3.95
C GLU A 3 -18.52 -0.67 -3.97
N VAL A 4 -18.09 0.58 -4.13
CA VAL A 4 -16.68 0.97 -4.03
C VAL A 4 -16.37 1.27 -2.57
N TRP A 5 -15.44 0.53 -1.99
CA TRP A 5 -15.07 0.67 -0.59
C TRP A 5 -13.81 1.49 -0.37
N PHE A 6 -12.93 1.52 -1.37
CA PHE A 6 -11.68 2.26 -1.27
C PHE A 6 -11.30 2.92 -2.59
N VAL A 7 -10.71 4.11 -2.50
CA VAL A 7 -10.13 4.84 -3.63
C VAL A 7 -8.72 5.27 -3.25
N ALA A 8 -7.76 4.94 -4.09
CA ALA A 8 -6.40 5.44 -4.00
C ALA A 8 -6.07 6.31 -5.23
N LEU A 9 -5.42 7.43 -5.00
CA LEU A 9 -4.79 8.23 -6.04
C LEU A 9 -3.29 8.11 -5.90
N ALA A 10 -2.60 7.93 -7.01
CA ALA A 10 -1.16 7.84 -7.06
C ALA A 10 -0.61 8.58 -8.28
N ALA A 11 0.55 9.20 -8.10
CA ALA A 11 1.37 9.71 -9.18
C ALA A 11 2.61 8.81 -9.26
N MET A 12 2.67 7.95 -10.27
CA MET A 12 3.74 6.96 -10.42
C MET A 12 4.76 7.48 -11.43
N GLY A 13 6.05 7.49 -11.04
CA GLY A 13 7.12 7.95 -11.90
C GLY A 13 7.39 7.01 -13.07
N GLY A 14 7.57 7.58 -14.25
CA GLY A 14 8.40 6.96 -15.29
C GLY A 14 9.85 6.81 -14.80
N SER A 15 10.72 6.22 -15.60
CA SER A 15 12.13 5.95 -15.23
C SER A 15 12.80 7.14 -14.54
N ALA A 16 13.85 6.87 -13.74
CA ALA A 16 14.63 7.87 -13.00
C ALA A 16 15.17 9.08 -13.83
N GLN A 17 14.95 9.06 -15.13
CA GLN A 17 15.39 10.09 -16.09
C GLN A 17 14.27 11.04 -16.51
N THR A 18 13.01 10.70 -16.32
CA THR A 18 11.87 11.58 -16.63
C THR A 18 11.20 12.01 -15.33
N LYS A 19 11.08 13.32 -15.11
CA LYS A 19 10.28 13.88 -14.00
C LYS A 19 8.77 13.64 -14.16
N ASP A 20 8.39 12.93 -15.23
CA ASP A 20 7.02 12.75 -15.61
C ASP A 20 6.36 11.70 -14.71
N THR A 21 5.39 12.13 -13.93
CA THR A 21 4.57 11.24 -13.11
C THR A 21 3.24 11.01 -13.77
N ILE A 22 2.84 9.76 -13.85
CA ILE A 22 1.57 9.36 -14.47
C ILE A 22 0.52 9.23 -13.37
N PRO A 23 -0.60 9.97 -13.45
CA PRO A 23 -1.68 9.85 -12.48
C PRO A 23 -2.46 8.56 -12.65
N PHE A 24 -2.70 7.86 -11.54
CA PHE A 24 -3.56 6.69 -11.44
C PHE A 24 -4.64 6.90 -10.39
N MET A 25 -5.83 6.37 -10.67
CA MET A 25 -6.88 6.16 -9.69
C MET A 25 -7.18 4.67 -9.64
N ILE A 26 -7.06 4.09 -8.46
CA ILE A 26 -7.35 2.67 -8.22
C ILE A 26 -8.50 2.59 -7.23
N THR A 27 -9.52 1.80 -7.55
CA THR A 27 -10.65 1.56 -6.66
C THR A 27 -10.77 0.09 -6.32
N GLY A 28 -11.11 -0.19 -5.06
CA GLY A 28 -11.44 -1.52 -4.58
C GLY A 28 -12.94 -1.64 -4.28
N ASN A 29 -13.53 -2.78 -4.59
CA ASN A 29 -14.96 -3.01 -4.41
C ASN A 29 -15.28 -4.10 -3.38
N ASP A 30 -16.57 -4.27 -3.08
CA ASP A 30 -17.12 -5.25 -2.13
C ASP A 30 -16.93 -6.72 -2.56
N PHE A 31 -16.67 -6.97 -3.85
CA PHE A 31 -16.46 -8.32 -4.39
C PHE A 31 -14.97 -8.73 -4.47
N GLY A 32 -14.04 -7.91 -3.97
CA GLY A 32 -12.62 -8.21 -3.99
C GLY A 32 -11.90 -7.89 -5.30
N SER A 33 -12.55 -7.13 -6.20
CA SER A 33 -11.94 -6.69 -7.46
C SER A 33 -11.31 -5.30 -7.32
N LEU A 34 -10.27 -5.07 -8.11
CA LEU A 34 -9.62 -3.78 -8.30
C LEU A 34 -9.96 -3.21 -9.67
N HIS A 35 -10.17 -1.91 -9.71
CA HIS A 35 -10.39 -1.19 -10.94
C HIS A 35 -9.33 -0.09 -11.07
N THR A 36 -8.53 -0.13 -12.12
CA THR A 36 -7.41 0.78 -12.37
C THR A 36 -7.72 1.71 -13.52
N ARG A 37 -7.53 3.01 -13.29
CA ARG A 37 -7.62 4.07 -14.29
C ARG A 37 -6.32 4.85 -14.33
N ARG A 38 -5.83 5.09 -15.55
CA ARG A 38 -4.66 5.92 -15.83
C ARG A 38 -5.11 7.18 -16.55
N PHE A 39 -4.56 8.31 -16.15
CA PHE A 39 -4.88 9.60 -16.73
C PHE A 39 -3.67 10.20 -17.44
N GLU A 40 -3.95 11.13 -18.33
CA GLU A 40 -2.93 11.93 -19.01
C GLU A 40 -2.24 12.85 -17.98
N GLN A 41 -0.94 12.98 -18.12
CA GLN A 41 -0.19 13.98 -17.35
C GLN A 41 -0.47 15.36 -17.94
N HIS A 42 -0.86 16.29 -17.09
CA HIS A 42 -0.95 17.69 -17.47
C HIS A 42 0.36 18.41 -17.18
N ASP A 43 0.91 19.07 -18.17
CA ASP A 43 1.92 20.13 -17.96
C ASP A 43 1.30 21.27 -17.14
N GLU A 44 2.10 21.94 -16.32
CA GLU A 44 1.69 23.02 -15.40
C GLU A 44 1.18 24.27 -16.14
N GLY A 45 0.10 24.12 -16.91
CA GLY A 45 -0.63 25.22 -17.53
C GLY A 45 -1.82 25.67 -16.67
N PRO A 46 -2.40 26.89 -16.92
CA PRO A 46 -3.58 27.34 -16.20
C PRO A 46 -4.72 26.34 -16.43
N ARG A 47 -5.24 25.79 -15.33
CA ARG A 47 -6.30 24.79 -15.32
C ARG A 47 -7.66 25.46 -15.53
N ASP A 48 -8.02 25.68 -16.79
CA ASP A 48 -9.39 26.09 -17.18
C ASP A 48 -10.26 24.88 -17.59
N THR A 49 -9.82 23.65 -17.26
CA THR A 49 -10.55 22.44 -17.66
C THR A 49 -11.39 21.91 -16.51
N GLU A 50 -12.62 21.51 -16.83
CA GLU A 50 -13.59 20.87 -15.92
C GLU A 50 -13.10 19.47 -15.43
N GLU A 51 -12.00 18.94 -15.98
CA GLU A 51 -11.42 17.65 -15.66
C GLU A 51 -10.11 17.76 -14.85
N PRO A 52 -10.17 17.66 -13.52
CA PRO A 52 -9.02 17.88 -12.65
C PRO A 52 -7.90 16.82 -12.76
N LEU A 53 -8.20 15.64 -13.30
CA LEU A 53 -7.24 14.54 -13.49
C LEU A 53 -6.76 14.38 -14.94
N GLY A 54 -7.28 15.20 -15.89
CA GLY A 54 -6.99 15.06 -17.31
C GLY A 54 -7.77 13.94 -18.00
N GLN A 55 -7.44 13.71 -19.27
CA GLN A 55 -8.10 12.70 -20.07
C GLN A 55 -7.75 11.29 -19.56
N MET A 56 -8.76 10.44 -19.42
CA MET A 56 -8.56 9.02 -19.09
C MET A 56 -7.96 8.28 -20.28
N LEU A 57 -6.75 7.73 -20.10
CA LEU A 57 -6.02 7.01 -21.16
C LEU A 57 -6.27 5.50 -21.12
N LEU A 58 -6.48 4.94 -19.94
CA LEU A 58 -6.66 3.51 -19.73
C LEU A 58 -7.64 3.27 -18.60
N GLU A 59 -8.51 2.30 -18.80
CA GLU A 59 -9.42 1.77 -17.79
C GLU A 59 -9.45 0.25 -17.90
N HIS A 60 -9.26 -0.44 -16.79
CA HIS A 60 -9.47 -1.88 -16.73
C HIS A 60 -9.96 -2.33 -15.36
N ASP A 61 -10.76 -3.37 -15.38
CA ASP A 61 -11.29 -4.05 -14.21
C ASP A 61 -10.58 -5.39 -14.07
N ASP A 62 -10.00 -5.64 -12.92
CA ASP A 62 -9.42 -6.93 -12.58
C ASP A 62 -10.55 -7.92 -12.26
N ARG A 63 -10.86 -8.76 -13.22
CA ARG A 63 -11.87 -9.81 -13.09
C ARG A 63 -11.37 -11.04 -12.36
N ALA A 64 -10.08 -11.14 -12.11
CA ALA A 64 -9.48 -12.31 -11.48
C ALA A 64 -9.87 -12.46 -9.99
N ARG A 65 -10.33 -11.38 -9.35
CA ARG A 65 -10.78 -11.36 -7.95
C ARG A 65 -9.77 -12.03 -7.03
N HIS A 66 -8.60 -11.45 -6.94
CA HIS A 66 -7.53 -11.98 -6.10
C HIS A 66 -7.87 -11.92 -4.60
N HIS A 67 -8.79 -11.04 -4.20
CA HIS A 67 -9.40 -11.05 -2.88
C HIS A 67 -10.75 -11.77 -2.91
N THR A 68 -11.03 -12.55 -1.85
CA THR A 68 -12.30 -13.31 -1.71
C THR A 68 -13.39 -12.51 -1.02
N ALA A 69 -13.06 -11.33 -0.50
CA ALA A 69 -13.98 -10.37 0.12
C ALA A 69 -13.58 -8.93 -0.28
N GLY A 70 -14.35 -7.94 0.18
CA GLY A 70 -14.17 -6.55 -0.22
C GLY A 70 -12.78 -6.00 0.06
N VAL A 71 -12.24 -5.25 -0.91
CA VAL A 71 -10.95 -4.55 -0.80
C VAL A 71 -11.14 -3.29 0.04
N THR A 72 -10.53 -3.25 1.20
CA THR A 72 -10.69 -2.22 2.22
C THR A 72 -9.58 -1.20 2.27
N SER A 73 -8.42 -1.53 1.70
CA SER A 73 -7.28 -0.62 1.65
C SER A 73 -6.40 -0.88 0.44
N ILE A 74 -5.91 0.20 -0.17
CA ILE A 74 -4.98 0.17 -1.30
C ILE A 74 -3.88 1.18 -1.01
N LEU A 75 -2.64 0.73 -1.02
CA LEU A 75 -1.45 1.55 -0.82
C LEU A 75 -0.51 1.37 -2.01
N PRO A 76 -0.42 2.34 -2.93
CA PRO A 76 0.57 2.32 -4.00
C PRO A 76 1.99 2.30 -3.43
N LEU A 77 2.81 1.35 -3.89
CA LEU A 77 4.20 1.26 -3.46
C LEU A 77 5.09 2.17 -4.32
N PRO A 78 6.04 2.90 -3.72
CA PRO A 78 6.93 3.80 -4.45
C PRO A 78 8.05 3.03 -5.16
N VAL A 79 7.68 2.20 -6.11
CA VAL A 79 8.59 1.43 -6.97
C VAL A 79 8.38 1.83 -8.43
N PRO A 80 9.39 1.65 -9.30
CA PRO A 80 9.20 1.80 -10.73
C PRO A 80 8.05 0.92 -11.24
N MET A 81 7.28 1.45 -12.18
CA MET A 81 6.27 0.64 -12.87
C MET A 81 6.92 -0.49 -13.65
N VAL A 82 6.27 -1.63 -13.69
CA VAL A 82 6.62 -2.79 -14.51
C VAL A 82 5.48 -2.99 -15.51
N ASP A 83 5.81 -3.17 -16.79
CA ASP A 83 4.83 -3.31 -17.88
C ASP A 83 3.75 -2.21 -17.87
N ASP A 84 4.16 -0.96 -17.64
CA ASP A 84 3.26 0.21 -17.54
C ASP A 84 2.18 0.11 -16.43
N ALA A 85 2.35 -0.78 -15.47
CA ALA A 85 1.41 -1.00 -14.38
C ALA A 85 2.06 -0.77 -13.00
N PRO A 86 1.32 -0.17 -12.04
CA PRO A 86 1.82 0.05 -10.69
C PRO A 86 1.82 -1.22 -9.85
N VAL A 87 2.70 -1.27 -8.86
CA VAL A 87 2.66 -2.26 -7.79
C VAL A 87 2.01 -1.64 -6.56
N LEU A 88 1.05 -2.36 -6.01
CA LEU A 88 0.21 -1.93 -4.90
C LEU A 88 0.36 -2.90 -3.72
N LEU A 89 0.13 -2.40 -2.53
CA LEU A 89 -0.18 -3.24 -1.37
C LEU A 89 -1.68 -3.13 -1.13
N THR A 90 -2.39 -4.26 -1.12
CA THR A 90 -3.84 -4.31 -0.97
C THR A 90 -4.24 -5.09 0.28
N GLY A 91 -5.23 -4.58 0.99
CA GLY A 91 -5.83 -5.22 2.14
C GLY A 91 -7.32 -5.47 1.93
N SER A 92 -7.84 -6.52 2.51
CA SER A 92 -9.23 -6.94 2.33
C SER A 92 -9.86 -7.48 3.62
N TYR A 93 -11.17 -7.59 3.61
CA TYR A 93 -11.95 -8.30 4.62
C TYR A 93 -11.62 -9.80 4.69
N ASP A 94 -10.98 -10.36 3.66
CA ASP A 94 -10.51 -11.74 3.63
C ASP A 94 -9.24 -11.99 4.46
N GLU A 95 -8.86 -11.00 5.31
CA GLU A 95 -7.68 -11.01 6.18
C GLU A 95 -6.34 -10.98 5.43
N GLY A 96 -6.39 -10.98 4.10
CA GLY A 96 -5.22 -11.01 3.23
C GLY A 96 -4.61 -9.63 3.03
N LEU A 97 -3.29 -9.58 3.19
CA LEU A 97 -2.42 -8.51 2.72
C LEU A 97 -1.66 -9.01 1.50
N ARG A 98 -1.77 -8.33 0.36
CA ARG A 98 -1.16 -8.77 -0.89
C ARG A 98 -0.34 -7.68 -1.53
N VAL A 99 0.86 -8.05 -2.02
CA VAL A 99 1.59 -7.27 -3.01
C VAL A 99 0.99 -7.60 -4.36
N TYR A 100 0.43 -6.60 -5.02
CA TYR A 100 -0.39 -6.77 -6.20
C TYR A 100 0.16 -5.93 -7.37
N HIS A 101 0.45 -6.58 -8.50
CA HIS A 101 0.83 -5.93 -9.72
C HIS A 101 -0.44 -5.64 -10.56
N ALA A 102 -0.80 -4.37 -10.68
CA ALA A 102 -2.06 -3.93 -11.27
C ALA A 102 -2.01 -3.91 -12.81
N THR A 103 -1.56 -5.01 -13.41
CA THR A 103 -1.66 -5.23 -14.86
C THR A 103 -3.11 -5.48 -15.26
N ARG A 104 -3.36 -5.57 -16.56
CA ARG A 104 -4.70 -5.85 -17.09
C ARG A 104 -5.30 -7.17 -16.59
N ARG A 105 -4.46 -8.16 -16.24
CA ARG A 105 -4.89 -9.45 -15.68
C ARG A 105 -4.86 -9.48 -14.17
N GLY A 106 -4.06 -8.61 -13.57
CA GLY A 106 -3.71 -8.63 -12.18
C GLY A 106 -2.80 -9.81 -11.82
N GLU A 107 -1.89 -9.62 -10.88
CA GLU A 107 -1.00 -10.66 -10.39
C GLU A 107 -0.69 -10.43 -8.91
N VAL A 108 -0.81 -11.47 -8.09
CA VAL A 108 -0.36 -11.46 -6.70
C VAL A 108 1.10 -11.88 -6.67
N LEU A 109 1.98 -10.98 -6.22
CA LEU A 109 3.43 -11.20 -6.16
C LEU A 109 3.86 -11.77 -4.80
N ALA A 110 3.15 -11.44 -3.74
CA ALA A 110 3.30 -12.01 -2.40
C ALA A 110 2.00 -11.82 -1.61
N GLU A 111 1.75 -12.71 -0.66
CA GLU A 111 0.58 -12.60 0.23
C GLU A 111 0.90 -13.05 1.65
N GLU A 112 0.19 -12.47 2.63
CA GLU A 112 0.25 -12.80 4.04
C GLU A 112 -1.13 -12.65 4.69
N CYS A 113 -1.50 -13.59 5.56
CA CYS A 113 -2.72 -13.52 6.35
C CYS A 113 -2.45 -12.80 7.67
N LEU A 114 -3.12 -11.67 7.92
CA LEU A 114 -2.92 -10.88 9.13
C LEU A 114 -3.88 -11.24 10.29
N GLY A 115 -4.74 -12.25 10.09
CA GLY A 115 -5.64 -12.80 11.10
C GLY A 115 -6.89 -11.96 11.37
N GLY A 116 -7.09 -10.88 10.64
CA GLY A 116 -8.28 -10.03 10.67
C GLY A 116 -8.36 -9.14 9.47
N GLY A 117 -9.56 -8.68 9.12
CA GLY A 117 -9.78 -7.85 7.93
C GLY A 117 -8.87 -6.63 7.92
N VAL A 118 -8.08 -6.47 6.87
CA VAL A 118 -7.05 -5.43 6.73
C VAL A 118 -7.70 -4.12 6.34
N TRP A 119 -8.14 -3.37 7.34
CA TRP A 119 -8.97 -2.18 7.14
C TRP A 119 -8.20 -0.97 6.65
N ARG A 120 -6.96 -0.77 7.12
CA ARG A 120 -6.14 0.40 6.78
C ARG A 120 -4.68 0.04 6.69
N LEU A 121 -4.01 0.62 5.69
CA LEU A 121 -2.57 0.52 5.49
C LEU A 121 -1.94 1.92 5.53
N GLN A 122 -0.79 2.02 6.20
CA GLN A 122 -0.01 3.26 6.26
C GLN A 122 1.46 2.94 6.03
N LEU A 123 2.05 3.51 4.98
CA LEU A 123 3.49 3.45 4.76
C LEU A 123 4.20 4.32 5.81
N LEU A 124 5.05 3.70 6.59
CA LEU A 124 5.83 4.37 7.63
C LEU A 124 7.20 4.81 7.11
N HIS A 125 7.88 3.92 6.42
CA HIS A 125 9.23 4.14 5.91
C HIS A 125 9.48 3.30 4.67
N SER A 126 10.38 3.78 3.81
CA SER A 126 10.87 3.01 2.65
C SER A 126 12.37 3.20 2.51
N THR A 127 13.08 2.12 2.20
CA THR A 127 14.52 2.14 1.92
C THR A 127 14.79 1.46 0.59
N GLU A 128 15.82 1.94 -0.09
CA GLU A 128 16.36 1.31 -1.29
C GLU A 128 17.88 1.19 -1.16
N THR A 129 18.42 0.02 -1.43
CA THR A 129 19.86 -0.26 -1.42
C THR A 129 20.26 -1.00 -2.70
N GLY A 130 21.48 -0.77 -3.17
CA GLY A 130 21.96 -1.27 -4.46
C GLY A 130 21.81 -0.21 -5.56
N SER A 131 22.52 -0.39 -6.67
CA SER A 131 22.41 0.45 -7.84
C SER A 131 22.19 -0.40 -9.09
N ALA A 132 21.41 0.12 -10.02
CA ALA A 132 21.15 -0.56 -11.29
C ALA A 132 22.47 -0.83 -12.03
N GLY A 133 22.85 -2.09 -12.19
CA GLY A 133 23.96 -2.52 -13.06
C GLY A 133 25.04 -3.40 -12.44
N SER A 134 25.17 -3.56 -11.12
CA SER A 134 26.22 -4.39 -10.51
C SER A 134 25.77 -5.24 -9.32
N GLU A 135 24.70 -4.89 -8.64
CA GLU A 135 24.14 -5.61 -7.48
C GLU A 135 22.62 -5.65 -7.56
N PRO A 136 21.96 -6.65 -6.96
CA PRO A 136 20.52 -6.66 -6.88
C PRO A 136 20.02 -5.44 -6.10
N VAL A 137 19.03 -4.75 -6.65
CA VAL A 137 18.36 -3.65 -5.95
C VAL A 137 17.42 -4.25 -4.93
N LYS A 138 17.60 -3.87 -3.67
CA LYS A 138 16.72 -4.27 -2.56
C LYS A 138 15.92 -3.08 -2.06
N ARG A 139 14.61 -3.25 -1.97
CA ARG A 139 13.69 -2.27 -1.38
C ARG A 139 12.99 -2.88 -0.18
N SER A 140 12.78 -2.06 0.82
CA SER A 140 12.03 -2.45 2.02
C SER A 140 11.03 -1.35 2.37
N PHE A 141 9.80 -1.76 2.68
CA PHE A 141 8.69 -0.89 3.05
C PHE A 141 8.19 -1.31 4.42
N LEU A 142 8.23 -0.40 5.37
CA LEU A 142 7.64 -0.61 6.69
C LEU A 142 6.22 -0.07 6.68
N VAL A 143 5.26 -0.91 7.03
CA VAL A 143 3.82 -0.62 6.94
C VAL A 143 3.14 -0.90 8.27
N LEU A 144 2.28 0.03 8.72
CA LEU A 144 1.34 -0.19 9.81
C LEU A 144 -0.02 -0.59 9.20
N ALA A 145 -0.54 -1.74 9.64
CA ALA A 145 -1.85 -2.25 9.25
C ALA A 145 -2.80 -2.29 10.44
N SER A 146 -4.03 -1.76 10.25
CA SER A 146 -5.14 -1.93 11.19
C SER A 146 -5.95 -3.15 10.73
N CYS A 147 -6.06 -4.17 11.59
CA CYS A 147 -6.57 -5.49 11.21
C CYS A 147 -7.84 -5.88 11.99
N MET A 148 -8.80 -4.95 12.08
CA MET A 148 -10.10 -5.16 12.73
C MET A 148 -9.96 -5.90 14.08
N HIS A 149 -10.58 -7.08 14.23
CA HIS A 149 -10.56 -7.86 15.47
C HIS A 149 -9.18 -8.42 15.83
N ALA A 150 -8.25 -8.51 14.87
CA ALA A 150 -6.88 -8.92 15.14
C ALA A 150 -5.99 -7.77 15.67
N GLY A 151 -6.51 -6.54 15.76
CA GLY A 151 -5.74 -5.39 16.28
C GLY A 151 -4.85 -4.73 15.23
N SER A 152 -3.60 -4.44 15.56
CA SER A 152 -2.65 -3.80 14.63
C SER A 152 -1.46 -4.70 14.34
N ARG A 153 -0.86 -4.53 13.15
CA ARG A 153 0.38 -5.22 12.73
C ARG A 153 1.39 -4.20 12.21
N VAL A 154 2.64 -4.39 12.55
CA VAL A 154 3.76 -3.75 11.83
C VAL A 154 4.35 -4.79 10.90
N VAL A 155 4.36 -4.47 9.61
CA VAL A 155 4.71 -5.40 8.54
C VAL A 155 5.88 -4.83 7.74
N ARG A 156 6.83 -5.69 7.38
CA ARG A 156 7.87 -5.39 6.40
C ARG A 156 7.54 -6.05 5.08
N VAL A 157 7.45 -5.25 4.02
CA VAL A 157 7.36 -5.72 2.64
C VAL A 157 8.72 -5.53 1.99
N THR A 158 9.25 -6.57 1.36
CA THR A 158 10.57 -6.53 0.72
C THR A 158 10.46 -6.84 -0.77
N GLN A 159 11.31 -6.19 -1.54
CA GLN A 159 11.54 -6.49 -2.95
C GLN A 159 13.04 -6.70 -3.16
N THR A 160 13.39 -7.80 -3.81
CA THR A 160 14.75 -8.02 -4.35
C THR A 160 14.62 -8.09 -5.85
N GLN A 161 15.25 -7.15 -6.57
CA GLN A 161 15.23 -7.09 -8.03
C GLN A 161 16.60 -7.43 -8.59
N GLU A 162 16.67 -8.49 -9.38
CA GLU A 162 17.87 -8.95 -10.07
C GLU A 162 17.58 -9.00 -11.59
N GLY A 163 18.11 -8.01 -12.32
CA GLY A 163 17.80 -7.83 -13.73
C GLY A 163 16.31 -7.57 -13.96
N GLN A 164 15.65 -8.47 -14.67
CA GLN A 164 14.20 -8.40 -14.93
C GLN A 164 13.37 -9.22 -13.94
N THR A 165 14.01 -9.97 -13.05
CA THR A 165 13.32 -10.79 -12.05
C THR A 165 13.15 -10.00 -10.78
N SER A 166 11.98 -10.10 -10.17
CA SER A 166 11.64 -9.44 -8.91
C SER A 166 11.03 -10.45 -7.95
N GLU A 167 11.64 -10.59 -6.78
CA GLU A 167 11.15 -11.43 -5.69
C GLU A 167 10.56 -10.55 -4.60
N TRP A 168 9.37 -10.88 -4.12
CA TRP A 168 8.66 -10.15 -3.09
C TRP A 168 8.41 -11.00 -1.85
N GLY A 169 8.46 -10.38 -0.70
CA GLY A 169 8.16 -11.01 0.58
C GLY A 169 7.40 -10.09 1.52
N ILE A 170 6.62 -10.68 2.41
CA ILE A 170 5.90 -10.01 3.48
C ILE A 170 6.26 -10.68 4.80
N GLU A 171 6.61 -9.89 5.81
CA GLU A 171 6.99 -10.37 7.15
C GLU A 171 6.24 -9.53 8.20
N VAL A 172 5.55 -10.18 9.14
CA VAL A 172 4.96 -9.54 10.29
C VAL A 172 6.03 -9.37 11.37
N LEU A 173 6.39 -8.11 11.66
CA LEU A 173 7.45 -7.79 12.64
C LEU A 173 6.89 -7.68 14.06
N ALA A 174 5.66 -7.19 14.19
CA ALA A 174 5.04 -7.00 15.50
C ALA A 174 3.51 -7.01 15.39
N GLU A 175 2.90 -7.41 16.50
CA GLU A 175 1.47 -7.49 16.68
C GLU A 175 1.05 -6.77 17.95
N PHE A 176 -0.07 -6.05 17.88
CA PHE A 176 -0.73 -5.46 19.03
C PHE A 176 -2.18 -5.92 19.06
N THR A 177 -2.55 -6.71 20.08
CA THR A 177 -3.83 -7.44 20.15
C THR A 177 -4.65 -7.11 21.41
N GLU A 178 -4.32 -6.04 22.15
CA GLU A 178 -4.98 -5.71 23.42
C GLU A 178 -6.36 -5.05 23.28
N HIS A 179 -6.79 -4.79 22.03
CA HIS A 179 -8.16 -4.33 21.77
C HIS A 179 -9.16 -5.48 21.89
N GLU A 180 -10.27 -5.24 22.58
CA GLU A 180 -11.38 -6.20 22.73
C GLU A 180 -12.43 -6.06 21.61
N SER A 181 -12.18 -5.16 20.67
CA SER A 181 -13.10 -4.79 19.60
C SER A 181 -12.35 -4.48 18.31
N MET A 182 -13.09 -4.04 17.28
CA MET A 182 -12.57 -3.75 15.95
C MET A 182 -11.62 -2.54 15.95
N ASN A 183 -10.37 -2.77 15.59
CA ASN A 183 -9.38 -1.74 15.33
C ASN A 183 -9.51 -1.26 13.88
N TYR A 184 -10.01 -0.04 13.70
CA TYR A 184 -10.15 0.60 12.38
C TYR A 184 -9.11 1.69 12.13
N ALA A 185 -8.46 2.19 13.17
CA ALA A 185 -7.51 3.26 13.06
C ALA A 185 -6.28 3.02 13.93
N SER A 186 -5.12 3.18 13.31
CA SER A 186 -3.83 3.23 13.96
C SER A 186 -2.93 4.26 13.28
N ALA A 187 -1.99 4.81 14.03
CA ALA A 187 -1.02 5.76 13.54
C ALA A 187 0.29 5.64 14.32
N VAL A 188 1.39 6.06 13.70
CA VAL A 188 2.69 6.22 14.38
C VAL A 188 2.87 7.68 14.73
N TRP A 189 3.22 7.95 15.98
CA TRP A 189 3.63 9.28 16.40
C TRP A 189 5.06 9.54 15.95
N ARG A 190 5.23 10.50 15.07
CA ARG A 190 6.52 11.01 14.64
C ARG A 190 6.87 12.21 15.50
N GLY A 191 7.66 12.00 16.54
CA GLY A 191 8.16 13.10 17.38
C GLY A 191 9.03 14.07 16.59
N SER A 192 9.29 15.24 17.14
CA SER A 192 10.08 16.33 16.52
C SER A 192 11.56 15.99 16.20
N LYS A 193 12.02 14.78 16.50
CA LYS A 193 13.40 14.31 16.26
C LYS A 193 13.50 13.15 15.27
N ALA A 194 12.49 12.94 14.42
CA ALA A 194 12.44 11.83 13.46
C ALA A 194 13.34 12.03 12.21
N GLU A 195 14.48 12.71 12.33
CA GLU A 195 15.37 12.96 11.17
C GLU A 195 16.59 12.04 11.09
N THR A 196 16.76 11.10 12.01
CA THR A 196 17.84 10.11 11.89
C THR A 196 17.23 8.72 11.84
N ALA A 197 16.95 8.28 10.60
CA ALA A 197 16.55 6.92 10.29
C ALA A 197 17.76 5.97 10.38
N ASP A 198 18.27 5.75 11.59
CA ASP A 198 19.15 4.62 11.83
C ASP A 198 18.34 3.38 12.23
N ALA A 199 18.74 2.27 11.68
CA ALA A 199 18.03 1.01 11.48
C ALA A 199 17.63 0.20 12.73
N ALA A 200 17.34 0.84 13.84
CA ALA A 200 16.74 0.23 15.03
C ALA A 200 15.92 1.28 15.78
N SER A 201 14.87 1.78 15.16
CA SER A 201 14.07 2.84 15.77
C SER A 201 12.86 2.27 16.48
N GLU A 202 12.72 2.67 17.75
CA GLU A 202 11.49 2.42 18.51
C GLU A 202 10.34 3.25 17.86
N LEU A 203 9.29 2.58 17.44
CA LEU A 203 8.06 3.23 17.00
C LEU A 203 7.11 3.39 18.17
N VAL A 204 6.54 4.58 18.33
CA VAL A 204 5.42 4.83 19.23
C VAL A 204 4.14 4.83 18.43
N CYS A 205 3.31 3.81 18.63
CA CYS A 205 2.07 3.61 17.92
C CYS A 205 0.88 3.98 18.80
N VAL A 206 -0.14 4.51 18.17
CA VAL A 206 -1.46 4.76 18.76
C VAL A 206 -2.49 4.01 17.96
N SER A 207 -3.36 3.27 18.62
CA SER A 207 -4.46 2.56 17.98
C SER A 207 -5.76 2.76 18.76
N SER A 208 -6.88 2.73 18.05
CA SER A 208 -8.21 2.86 18.64
C SER A 208 -9.13 1.76 18.17
N SER A 209 -9.98 1.29 19.07
CA SER A 209 -11.03 0.32 18.79
C SER A 209 -12.43 0.91 18.98
N PHE A 210 -13.39 0.38 18.23
CA PHE A 210 -14.68 1.04 18.05
C PHE A 210 -15.65 0.78 19.19
N TYR A 211 -15.96 -0.50 19.49
CA TYR A 211 -17.04 -0.81 20.43
C TYR A 211 -16.62 -0.71 21.90
N ASP A 212 -15.38 -1.05 22.23
CA ASP A 212 -14.81 -0.90 23.59
C ASP A 212 -14.31 0.52 23.88
N ARG A 213 -14.28 1.40 22.84
CA ARG A 213 -13.91 2.81 22.93
C ARG A 213 -12.52 3.03 23.55
N ARG A 214 -11.61 2.10 23.32
CA ARG A 214 -10.24 2.17 23.83
C ARG A 214 -9.33 2.89 22.87
N VAL A 215 -8.42 3.68 23.46
CA VAL A 215 -7.24 4.22 22.76
C VAL A 215 -6.02 3.68 23.49
N CYS A 216 -5.18 2.98 22.77
CA CYS A 216 -3.96 2.36 23.28
C CYS A 216 -2.73 3.03 22.69
N VAL A 217 -1.72 3.23 23.53
CA VAL A 217 -0.38 3.65 23.10
C VAL A 217 0.57 2.49 23.37
N TRP A 218 1.28 2.06 22.35
CA TRP A 218 2.19 0.94 22.44
C TRP A 218 3.49 1.23 21.69
N ARG A 219 4.54 0.46 22.00
CA ARG A 219 5.87 0.65 21.44
C ARG A 219 6.36 -0.64 20.82
N VAL A 220 7.13 -0.51 19.75
CA VAL A 220 7.71 -1.63 19.02
C VAL A 220 9.11 -1.26 18.51
N GLN A 221 10.02 -2.21 18.61
CA GLN A 221 11.34 -2.15 17.99
C GLN A 221 11.25 -2.80 16.60
N VAL A 222 11.71 -2.11 15.56
CA VAL A 222 11.67 -2.58 14.15
C VAL A 222 13.02 -2.45 13.47
#